data_7457d62aee160d1f82f01836309b6713
#
_entry.id   7457d62aee160d1f82f01836309b6713
#
_cell.length_a   1.000
_cell.length_b   1.000
_cell.length_c   1.000
_cell.angle_alpha   90.00
_cell.angle_beta   90.00
_cell.angle_gamma   90.00
#
_symmetry.space_group_name_H-M   'P 1'
#
loop_
_entity.id
_entity.type
_entity.pdbx_description
1 polymer ?
#
loop_
_entity_poly.entity_id
_entity_poly.type
_entity_poly.pdbx_seq_one_letter_code
_entity_poly.pdbx_strand_id
1 'polypeptide(L)'
;MPIQWTWRAGALTNAEGHELASVRDGVLATTAGERLTLESSLDSSSPRFFLRAQTAAGEDFSVTQAGITVTRLRATCADREYLLERRNPFRRERRIVARGTGAEVASTAPAGDGLRVSMGGLPELDAIFLSYACALLDATPRTLRT
;
A
#
# COMPACT_ATOMS: atom_id res chain seq x y z
N MET A 1 6.73 -16.04 -11.94
CA MET A 1 5.64 -16.26 -10.97
C MET A 1 5.50 -15.06 -10.06
N PRO A 2 4.27 -14.55 -9.86
CA PRO A 2 4.10 -13.44 -8.94
C PRO A 2 4.36 -13.88 -7.50
N ILE A 3 4.91 -12.95 -6.73
CA ILE A 3 5.15 -13.16 -5.31
C ILE A 3 3.89 -12.80 -4.56
N GLN A 4 3.49 -13.63 -3.60
CA GLN A 4 2.26 -13.44 -2.81
C GLN A 4 2.59 -13.02 -1.39
N TRP A 5 1.97 -11.93 -0.95
CA TRP A 5 2.08 -11.42 0.42
C TRP A 5 0.68 -11.21 1.01
N THR A 6 0.61 -11.06 2.32
CA THR A 6 -0.65 -10.76 3.01
C THR A 6 -0.43 -9.71 4.09
N TRP A 7 -1.22 -8.64 4.03
CA TRP A 7 -1.33 -7.66 5.13
C TRP A 7 -2.44 -8.10 6.07
N ARG A 8 -2.14 -8.15 7.37
CA ARG A 8 -3.16 -8.41 8.39
C ARG A 8 -2.72 -7.78 9.70
N ALA A 9 -3.60 -6.96 10.29
CA ALA A 9 -3.34 -6.32 11.58
C ALA A 9 -2.02 -5.56 11.63
N GLY A 10 -1.67 -4.88 10.56
CA GLY A 10 -0.45 -4.07 10.49
C GLY A 10 0.83 -4.85 10.25
N ALA A 11 0.74 -6.13 9.92
CA ALA A 11 1.90 -6.96 9.60
C ALA A 11 1.79 -7.52 8.20
N LEU A 12 2.90 -7.51 7.47
CA LEU A 12 3.00 -8.08 6.13
C LEU A 12 3.78 -9.37 6.20
N THR A 13 3.19 -10.46 5.71
CA THR A 13 3.85 -11.77 5.69
C THR A 13 3.93 -12.30 4.26
N ASN A 14 4.95 -13.13 4.00
CA ASN A 14 5.09 -13.80 2.72
C ASN A 14 4.27 -15.10 2.70
N ALA A 15 4.36 -15.86 1.61
CA ALA A 15 3.59 -17.09 1.44
C ALA A 15 3.97 -18.16 2.47
N GLU A 16 5.18 -18.11 3.02
CA GLU A 16 5.67 -19.04 4.03
C GLU A 16 5.31 -18.59 5.45
N GLY A 17 4.64 -17.45 5.60
CA GLY A 17 4.25 -16.93 6.90
C GLY A 17 5.31 -16.12 7.60
N HIS A 18 6.43 -15.80 6.93
CA HIS A 18 7.47 -14.97 7.52
C HIS A 18 7.11 -13.50 7.41
N GLU A 19 7.31 -12.76 8.49
CA GLU A 19 7.02 -11.32 8.50
C GLU A 19 8.06 -10.57 7.67
N LEU A 20 7.59 -9.67 6.81
CA LEU A 20 8.44 -8.83 5.98
C LEU A 20 8.46 -7.39 6.45
N ALA A 21 7.36 -6.93 7.04
CA ALA A 21 7.22 -5.56 7.51
C ALA A 21 6.11 -5.47 8.53
N SER A 22 6.16 -4.42 9.34
CA SER A 22 5.08 -4.13 10.28
C SER A 22 4.95 -2.63 10.46
N VAL A 23 3.75 -2.19 10.83
CA VAL A 23 3.48 -0.78 11.11
C VAL A 23 3.08 -0.65 12.57
N ARG A 24 3.81 0.19 13.32
CA ARG A 24 3.54 0.47 14.72
C ARG A 24 3.86 1.93 15.01
N ASP A 25 2.96 2.61 15.69
CA ASP A 25 3.17 4.00 16.15
C ASP A 25 3.61 4.93 15.02
N GLY A 26 2.99 4.78 13.85
CA GLY A 26 3.28 5.64 12.71
C GLY A 26 4.60 5.34 12.00
N VAL A 27 5.18 4.16 12.24
CA VAL A 27 6.41 3.75 11.57
C VAL A 27 6.21 2.41 10.90
N LEU A 28 6.53 2.35 9.61
CA LEU A 28 6.60 1.11 8.86
C LEU A 28 8.05 0.65 8.88
N ALA A 29 8.30 -0.51 9.45
CA ALA A 29 9.64 -1.09 9.55
C ALA A 29 9.67 -2.40 8.77
N THR A 30 10.72 -2.59 7.95
CA THR A 30 10.91 -3.82 7.20
C THR A 30 11.96 -4.69 7.89
N THR A 31 11.88 -5.99 7.66
CA THR A 31 12.89 -6.91 8.20
C THR A 31 14.25 -6.73 7.53
N ALA A 32 14.27 -6.05 6.38
CA ALA A 32 15.53 -5.67 5.72
C ALA A 32 16.20 -4.46 6.37
N GLY A 33 15.58 -3.87 7.39
CA GLY A 33 16.17 -2.75 8.13
C GLY A 33 15.73 -1.37 7.68
N GLU A 34 14.78 -1.28 6.79
CA GLU A 34 14.28 0.02 6.33
C GLU A 34 13.15 0.51 7.22
N ARG A 35 13.05 1.82 7.40
CA ARG A 35 12.02 2.44 8.22
C ARG A 35 11.43 3.62 7.47
N LEU A 36 10.10 3.70 7.48
CA LEU A 36 9.36 4.81 6.91
C LEU A 36 8.53 5.46 8.00
N THR A 37 8.71 6.75 8.21
CA THR A 37 7.85 7.51 9.12
C THR A 37 6.60 7.92 8.35
N LEU A 38 5.43 7.54 8.85
CA LEU A 38 4.17 7.68 8.14
C LEU A 38 3.34 8.84 8.64
N GLU A 39 2.62 9.48 7.72
CA GLU A 39 1.57 10.45 8.02
C GLU A 39 0.37 10.08 7.17
N SER A 40 -0.82 10.01 7.77
CA SER A 40 -2.01 9.54 7.10
C SER A 40 -3.18 10.48 7.34
N SER A 41 -4.05 10.61 6.33
CA SER A 41 -5.30 11.36 6.46
C SER A 41 -6.25 10.71 7.47
N LEU A 42 -6.05 9.43 7.79
CA LEU A 42 -6.87 8.75 8.78
C LEU A 42 -6.63 9.28 10.19
N ASP A 43 -5.48 9.92 10.40
CA ASP A 43 -5.11 10.53 11.68
C ASP A 43 -5.40 12.04 11.69
N SER A 44 -6.12 12.54 10.68
CA SER A 44 -6.42 13.96 10.54
C SER A 44 -7.87 14.14 10.10
N SER A 45 -8.32 15.39 10.04
CA SER A 45 -9.67 15.71 9.59
C SER A 45 -9.78 15.92 8.08
N SER A 46 -8.77 15.55 7.32
CA SER A 46 -8.77 15.74 5.87
C SER A 46 -9.86 14.88 5.21
N PRO A 47 -10.69 15.47 4.33
CA PRO A 47 -11.72 14.71 3.62
C PRO A 47 -11.17 13.86 2.47
N ARG A 48 -9.92 14.08 2.09
CA ARG A 48 -9.29 13.36 0.99
C ARG A 48 -8.23 12.42 1.52
N PHE A 49 -8.15 11.23 0.95
CA PHE A 49 -7.16 10.25 1.35
C PHE A 49 -5.75 10.67 0.96
N PHE A 50 -4.83 10.58 1.91
CA PHE A 50 -3.40 10.62 1.62
C PHE A 50 -2.65 9.73 2.59
N LEU A 51 -1.52 9.23 2.13
CA LEU A 51 -0.53 8.55 2.96
C LEU A 51 0.83 9.07 2.51
N ARG A 52 1.59 9.62 3.43
CA ARG A 52 2.94 10.12 3.15
C ARG A 52 3.93 9.38 4.02
N ALA A 53 5.13 9.22 3.51
CA ALA A 53 6.20 8.58 4.25
C ALA A 53 7.53 9.19 3.86
N GLN A 54 8.48 9.10 4.77
CA GLN A 54 9.84 9.54 4.50
C GLN A 54 10.78 8.45 4.97
N THR A 55 11.76 8.10 4.11
CA THR A 55 12.79 7.13 4.46
C THR A 55 13.86 7.77 5.33
N ALA A 56 14.70 6.95 5.94
CA ALA A 56 15.83 7.44 6.73
C ALA A 56 16.81 8.25 5.87
N ALA A 57 16.87 7.97 4.58
CA ALA A 57 17.71 8.70 3.63
C ALA A 57 17.07 10.02 3.16
N GLY A 58 15.86 10.33 3.62
CA GLY A 58 15.16 11.55 3.25
C GLY A 58 14.36 11.48 1.97
N GLU A 59 14.15 10.30 1.41
CA GLU A 59 13.32 10.15 0.22
C GLU A 59 11.84 10.19 0.60
N ASP A 60 11.05 10.85 -0.24
CA ASP A 60 9.61 10.99 0.00
C ASP A 60 8.82 9.96 -0.78
N PHE A 61 7.88 9.32 -0.07
CA PHE A 61 6.91 8.39 -0.65
C PHE A 61 5.53 8.95 -0.36
N SER A 62 4.61 8.87 -1.32
CA SER A 62 3.25 9.38 -1.10
C SER A 62 2.23 8.63 -1.93
N VAL A 63 1.01 8.53 -1.38
CA VAL A 63 -0.17 8.08 -2.11
C VAL A 63 -1.25 9.11 -1.85
N THR A 64 -1.89 9.61 -2.89
CA THR A 64 -2.95 10.60 -2.77
C THR A 64 -4.12 10.23 -3.67
N GLN A 65 -5.30 10.67 -3.27
CA GLN A 65 -6.52 10.47 -4.04
C GLN A 65 -6.43 11.26 -5.34
N ALA A 66 -6.66 10.58 -6.47
CA ALA A 66 -6.50 11.21 -7.79
C ALA A 66 -7.79 11.83 -8.31
N GLY A 67 -8.92 11.58 -7.65
CA GLY A 67 -10.20 12.12 -8.07
C GLY A 67 -11.10 12.39 -6.88
N ILE A 68 -12.41 12.34 -7.10
CA ILE A 68 -13.38 12.60 -6.04
C ILE A 68 -13.47 11.42 -5.08
N THR A 69 -13.17 10.22 -5.55
CA THR A 69 -13.27 9.00 -4.75
C THR A 69 -11.92 8.33 -4.63
N VAL A 70 -11.87 7.28 -3.78
CA VAL A 70 -10.65 6.49 -3.60
C VAL A 70 -10.49 5.37 -4.63
N THR A 71 -11.29 5.37 -5.69
CA THR A 71 -11.17 4.35 -6.75
C THR A 71 -9.86 4.50 -7.53
N ARG A 72 -9.32 5.71 -7.60
CA ARG A 72 -8.04 5.98 -8.25
C ARG A 72 -7.13 6.73 -7.30
N LEU A 73 -5.92 6.23 -7.15
CA LEU A 73 -4.90 6.87 -6.32
C LEU A 73 -3.66 7.09 -7.16
N ARG A 74 -2.98 8.20 -6.89
CA ARG A 74 -1.70 8.51 -7.51
C ARG A 74 -0.61 8.34 -6.47
N ALA A 75 0.47 7.70 -6.85
CA ALA A 75 1.55 7.41 -5.91
C ALA A 75 2.90 7.82 -6.48
N THR A 76 3.78 8.23 -5.58
CA THR A 76 5.17 8.54 -5.91
C THR A 76 6.05 7.89 -4.85
N CYS A 77 7.03 7.12 -5.31
CA CYS A 77 8.02 6.49 -4.44
C CYS A 77 9.39 7.01 -4.88
N ALA A 78 9.91 8.02 -4.18
CA ALA A 78 11.10 8.79 -4.60
C ALA A 78 10.83 9.41 -5.98
N ASP A 79 11.44 8.88 -7.04
CA ASP A 79 11.26 9.39 -8.41
C ASP A 79 10.38 8.46 -9.27
N ARG A 80 9.85 7.39 -8.70
CA ARG A 80 9.02 6.42 -9.43
C ARG A 80 7.54 6.73 -9.20
N GLU A 81 6.75 6.73 -10.26
CA GLU A 81 5.32 7.07 -10.20
C GLU A 81 4.45 5.88 -10.53
N TYR A 82 3.34 5.78 -9.81
CA TYR A 82 2.38 4.66 -9.95
C TYR A 82 0.95 5.17 -9.92
N LEU A 83 0.05 4.38 -10.49
CA LEU A 83 -1.39 4.54 -10.32
C LEU A 83 -1.94 3.30 -9.64
N LEU A 84 -2.82 3.49 -8.68
CA LEU A 84 -3.50 2.41 -7.97
C LEU A 84 -4.98 2.55 -8.30
N GLU A 85 -5.51 1.63 -9.08
CA GLU A 85 -6.88 1.72 -9.60
C GLU A 85 -7.69 0.50 -9.23
N ARG A 86 -8.92 0.70 -8.80
CA ARG A 86 -9.86 -0.42 -8.63
C ARG A 86 -10.22 -0.98 -10.00
N ARG A 87 -10.18 -2.31 -10.13
CA ARG A 87 -10.54 -2.98 -11.37
C ARG A 87 -12.03 -2.86 -11.64
N ASN A 88 -12.82 -2.75 -10.57
CA ASN A 88 -14.27 -2.82 -10.63
C ASN A 88 -14.82 -1.97 -9.48
N PRO A 89 -15.82 -1.08 -9.73
CA PRO A 89 -16.34 -0.21 -8.67
C PRO A 89 -17.04 -0.98 -7.54
N PHE A 90 -17.42 -2.25 -7.76
CA PHE A 90 -18.11 -3.05 -6.76
C PHE A 90 -17.19 -3.96 -5.96
N ARG A 91 -15.92 -4.06 -6.36
CA ARG A 91 -14.92 -4.88 -5.67
C ARG A 91 -13.74 -4.02 -5.25
N ARG A 92 -13.16 -4.38 -4.11
CA ARG A 92 -12.01 -3.64 -3.58
C ARG A 92 -10.68 -4.20 -4.10
N GLU A 93 -10.71 -4.80 -5.28
CA GLU A 93 -9.51 -5.26 -5.94
C GLU A 93 -8.87 -4.11 -6.70
N ARG A 94 -7.55 -3.96 -6.55
CA ARG A 94 -6.80 -2.91 -7.24
C ARG A 94 -5.67 -3.48 -8.06
N ARG A 95 -5.33 -2.75 -9.10
CA ARG A 95 -4.09 -2.98 -9.82
C ARG A 95 -3.16 -1.80 -9.57
N ILE A 96 -1.87 -2.07 -9.52
CA ILE A 96 -0.83 -1.06 -9.39
C ILE A 96 -0.10 -1.01 -10.70
N VAL A 97 -0.10 0.16 -11.34
CA VAL A 97 0.45 0.36 -12.67
C VAL A 97 1.62 1.33 -12.58
N ALA A 98 2.75 0.96 -13.17
CA ALA A 98 3.89 1.87 -13.28
C ALA A 98 3.59 2.88 -14.38
N ARG A 99 3.62 4.18 -14.06
CA ARG A 99 3.20 5.21 -15.01
C ARG A 99 4.13 5.34 -16.20
N GLY A 100 5.41 5.08 -16.00
CA GLY A 100 6.37 5.21 -17.10
C GLY A 100 6.16 4.22 -18.22
N THR A 101 5.73 3.01 -17.92
CA THR A 101 5.57 1.94 -18.91
C THR A 101 4.11 1.55 -19.13
N GLY A 102 3.22 1.89 -18.22
CA GLY A 102 1.82 1.44 -18.25
C GLY A 102 1.66 -0.01 -17.85
N ALA A 103 2.72 -0.67 -17.38
CA ALA A 103 2.66 -2.08 -17.02
C ALA A 103 2.03 -2.27 -15.64
N GLU A 104 1.19 -3.30 -15.52
CA GLU A 104 0.69 -3.71 -14.21
C GLU A 104 1.81 -4.41 -13.46
N VAL A 105 2.23 -3.85 -12.32
CA VAL A 105 3.38 -4.35 -11.56
C VAL A 105 2.98 -5.04 -10.28
N ALA A 106 1.72 -4.88 -9.86
CA ALA A 106 1.20 -5.55 -8.67
C ALA A 106 -0.33 -5.48 -8.68
N SER A 107 -0.95 -6.29 -7.82
CA SER A 107 -2.40 -6.23 -7.62
C SER A 107 -2.70 -6.56 -6.16
N THR A 108 -3.85 -6.09 -5.68
CA THR A 108 -4.30 -6.35 -4.31
C THR A 108 -5.75 -6.77 -4.33
N ALA A 109 -6.14 -7.57 -3.33
CA ALA A 109 -7.52 -8.00 -3.15
C ALA A 109 -7.79 -8.26 -1.67
N PRO A 110 -8.97 -7.88 -1.16
CA PRO A 110 -9.34 -8.24 0.21
C PRO A 110 -9.34 -9.75 0.39
N ALA A 111 -8.87 -10.22 1.53
CA ALA A 111 -8.83 -11.64 1.86
C ALA A 111 -9.09 -11.79 3.35
N GLY A 112 -10.27 -12.29 3.71
CA GLY A 112 -10.68 -12.34 5.10
C GLY A 112 -10.72 -10.94 5.71
N ASP A 113 -10.00 -10.75 6.80
CA ASP A 113 -9.89 -9.44 7.46
C ASP A 113 -8.64 -8.66 7.04
N GLY A 114 -7.94 -9.14 6.02
CA GLY A 114 -6.72 -8.51 5.55
C GLY A 114 -6.72 -8.25 4.05
N LEU A 115 -5.53 -8.10 3.49
CA LEU A 115 -5.34 -7.81 2.08
C LEU A 115 -4.29 -8.73 1.50
N ARG A 116 -4.62 -9.40 0.41
CA ARG A 116 -3.67 -10.21 -0.35
C ARG A 116 -2.99 -9.32 -1.39
N VAL A 117 -1.68 -9.47 -1.53
CA VAL A 117 -0.88 -8.72 -2.48
C VAL A 117 -0.19 -9.70 -3.41
N SER A 118 -0.33 -9.45 -4.72
CA SER A 118 0.40 -10.20 -5.73
C SER A 118 1.31 -9.20 -6.42
N MET A 119 2.63 -9.39 -6.32
CA MET A 119 3.55 -8.40 -6.86
C MET A 119 4.49 -9.00 -7.90
N GLY A 120 4.95 -8.14 -8.80
CA GLY A 120 5.86 -8.51 -9.88
C GLY A 120 7.03 -7.54 -9.99
N GLY A 121 7.04 -6.73 -11.00
CA GLY A 121 8.21 -5.97 -11.40
C GLY A 121 8.39 -4.59 -10.80
N LEU A 122 8.35 -4.44 -9.46
CA LEU A 122 8.64 -3.17 -8.82
C LEU A 122 9.57 -3.39 -7.62
N PRO A 123 10.27 -2.32 -7.16
CA PRO A 123 11.11 -2.43 -5.97
C PRO A 123 10.31 -2.90 -4.76
N GLU A 124 10.93 -3.70 -3.92
CA GLU A 124 10.26 -4.29 -2.77
C GLU A 124 9.69 -3.24 -1.80
N LEU A 125 10.45 -2.20 -1.52
CA LEU A 125 9.97 -1.15 -0.61
C LEU A 125 8.77 -0.40 -1.20
N ASP A 126 8.78 -0.16 -2.51
CA ASP A 126 7.62 0.43 -3.19
C ASP A 126 6.39 -0.46 -3.01
N ALA A 127 6.55 -1.76 -3.24
CA ALA A 127 5.46 -2.70 -3.11
C ALA A 127 4.91 -2.74 -1.68
N ILE A 128 5.79 -2.71 -0.69
CA ILE A 128 5.38 -2.70 0.72
C ILE A 128 4.58 -1.43 1.03
N PHE A 129 5.10 -0.27 0.65
CA PHE A 129 4.43 1.00 0.94
C PHE A 129 3.08 1.11 0.21
N LEU A 130 3.06 0.81 -1.09
CA LEU A 130 1.85 0.92 -1.89
C LEU A 130 0.77 -0.06 -1.45
N SER A 131 1.16 -1.30 -1.12
CA SER A 131 0.21 -2.28 -0.64
C SER A 131 -0.33 -1.92 0.74
N TYR A 132 0.47 -1.26 1.57
CA TYR A 132 -0.02 -0.77 2.86
C TYR A 132 -1.11 0.28 2.65
N ALA A 133 -0.93 1.21 1.71
CA ALA A 133 -1.96 2.18 1.37
C ALA A 133 -3.25 1.49 0.93
N CYS A 134 -3.14 0.44 0.11
CA CYS A 134 -4.30 -0.34 -0.29
C CYS A 134 -4.94 -1.05 0.90
N ALA A 135 -4.16 -1.54 1.85
CA ALA A 135 -4.69 -2.20 3.03
C ALA A 135 -5.51 -1.23 3.89
N LEU A 136 -5.05 0.01 4.01
CA LEU A 136 -5.78 1.02 4.76
C LEU A 136 -7.17 1.29 4.18
N LEU A 137 -7.30 1.24 2.85
CA LEU A 137 -8.55 1.57 2.17
C LEU A 137 -9.43 0.37 1.87
N ASP A 138 -8.83 -0.78 1.59
CA ASP A 138 -9.53 -1.90 1.00
C ASP A 138 -9.65 -3.13 1.89
N ALA A 139 -8.89 -3.21 2.98
CA ALA A 139 -9.05 -4.29 3.94
C ALA A 139 -10.43 -4.18 4.60
N THR A 140 -10.97 -5.30 5.05
CA THR A 140 -12.36 -5.32 5.53
C THR A 140 -12.52 -4.44 6.77
N PRO A 141 -13.73 -3.83 6.94
CA PRO A 141 -13.99 -2.87 8.01
C PRO A 141 -13.73 -3.36 9.43
N ARG A 142 -13.64 -4.66 9.65
CA ARG A 142 -13.36 -5.20 10.98
C ARG A 142 -12.04 -4.71 11.55
N THR A 143 -11.06 -4.51 10.67
CA THR A 143 -9.75 -4.00 11.08
C THR A 143 -9.80 -2.54 11.49
N LEU A 144 -10.83 -1.83 11.09
CA LEU A 144 -10.98 -0.40 11.38
C LEU A 144 -11.87 -0.12 12.57
N ARG A 145 -12.50 -1.14 13.15
CA ARG A 145 -13.49 -0.98 14.21
C ARG A 145 -12.97 -1.27 15.61
N THR A 146 -11.76 -1.64 15.73
CA THR A 146 -11.17 -1.90 17.05
C THR A 146 -10.72 -0.64 17.72
#